data_5528e3aa697ad1ecc0e867cd4d2d2a4e
#
_entry.id   5528e3aa697ad1ecc0e867cd4d2d2a4e
#
_cell.length_a   1.000
_cell.length_b   1.000
_cell.length_c   1.000
_cell.angle_alpha   90.00
_cell.angle_beta   90.00
_cell.angle_gamma   90.00
#
_symmetry.space_group_name_H-M   'P 1'
#
loop_
_entity.id
_entity.type
_entity.pdbx_description
1 polymer ?
#
loop_
_entity_poly.entity_id
_entity_poly.type
_entity_poly.pdbx_seq_one_letter_code
_entity_poly.pdbx_strand_id
1 'polypeptide(L)'
;MEKLLKEIINRNILEIIVNDKIDREIINVLRENYSILVTITNDICELDDYKYLYSDITDVRLITTVKHLLQYIKKKKKTNLSHLQKVEVVDVNKYLTFDIHTKKNLELTETIRLKKKTYSLLWLLDKTKTAMGSRCLKTNIENPLTDKEEINKRYD
;
A
#
# COMPACT_ATOMS: atom_id res chain seq x y z
N MET A 1 -5.24 -15.38 2.30
CA MET A 1 -6.22 -14.62 1.50
C MET A 1 -6.70 -13.35 2.20
N GLU A 2 -7.31 -13.45 3.37
CA GLU A 2 -7.86 -12.29 4.11
C GLU A 2 -6.86 -11.14 4.35
N LYS A 3 -5.63 -11.45 4.77
CA LYS A 3 -4.59 -10.43 4.98
C LYS A 3 -4.24 -9.66 3.70
N LEU A 4 -4.16 -10.37 2.57
CA LEU A 4 -3.88 -9.76 1.26
C LEU A 4 -5.01 -8.82 0.84
N LEU A 5 -6.26 -9.27 0.94
CA LEU A 5 -7.42 -8.44 0.61
C LEU A 5 -7.50 -7.20 1.50
N LYS A 6 -7.23 -7.34 2.81
CA LYS A 6 -7.17 -6.20 3.73
C LYS A 6 -6.13 -5.15 3.30
N GLU A 7 -4.93 -5.58 2.94
CA GLU A 7 -3.87 -4.65 2.46
C GLU A 7 -4.24 -3.97 1.15
N ILE A 8 -4.78 -4.73 0.20
CA ILE A 8 -5.21 -4.21 -1.10
C ILE A 8 -6.24 -3.08 -0.93
N ILE A 9 -7.23 -3.31 -0.08
CA ILE A 9 -8.32 -2.35 0.14
C ILE A 9 -7.85 -1.16 0.98
N ASN A 10 -7.07 -1.41 2.03
CA ASN A 10 -6.55 -0.34 2.89
C ASN A 10 -5.65 0.65 2.14
N ARG A 11 -4.93 0.16 1.13
CA ARG A 11 -4.04 0.99 0.31
C ARG A 11 -4.70 1.56 -0.94
N ASN A 12 -6.00 1.32 -1.16
CA ASN A 12 -6.73 1.73 -2.36
C ASN A 12 -6.00 1.32 -3.66
N ILE A 13 -5.55 0.07 -3.73
CA ILE A 13 -4.83 -0.45 -4.89
C ILE A 13 -5.81 -0.57 -6.07
N LEU A 14 -5.48 0.06 -7.18
CA LEU A 14 -6.31 0.08 -8.38
C LEU A 14 -5.95 -1.01 -9.37
N GLU A 15 -4.69 -1.43 -9.41
CA GLU A 15 -4.19 -2.45 -10.32
C GLU A 15 -3.25 -3.42 -9.58
N ILE A 16 -3.39 -4.72 -9.88
CA ILE A 16 -2.55 -5.79 -9.35
C ILE A 16 -1.98 -6.59 -10.50
N ILE A 17 -0.69 -6.89 -10.40
CA ILE A 17 0.01 -7.75 -11.35
C ILE A 17 0.17 -9.13 -10.71
N VAL A 18 -0.21 -10.15 -11.44
CA VAL A 18 -0.15 -11.54 -10.98
C VAL A 18 0.43 -12.44 -12.07
N ASN A 19 0.92 -13.62 -11.67
CA ASN A 19 1.31 -14.65 -12.62
C ASN A 19 0.11 -15.54 -12.99
N ASP A 20 0.28 -16.41 -13.97
CA ASP A 20 -0.75 -17.35 -14.44
C ASP A 20 -1.09 -18.47 -13.44
N LYS A 21 -0.28 -18.64 -12.38
CA LYS A 21 -0.47 -19.66 -11.34
C LYS A 21 -1.46 -19.25 -10.25
N ILE A 22 -1.94 -18.02 -10.28
CA ILE A 22 -2.92 -17.56 -9.30
C ILE A 22 -4.28 -18.22 -9.55
N ASP A 23 -4.98 -18.51 -8.47
CA ASP A 23 -6.33 -19.06 -8.54
C ASP A 23 -7.29 -18.07 -9.21
N ARG A 24 -8.08 -18.57 -10.18
CA ARG A 24 -9.06 -17.77 -10.91
C ARG A 24 -10.16 -17.22 -10.03
N GLU A 25 -10.51 -17.94 -8.96
CA GLU A 25 -11.51 -17.45 -8.00
C GLU A 25 -11.05 -16.15 -7.34
N ILE A 26 -9.76 -16.05 -7.02
CA ILE A 26 -9.18 -14.84 -6.45
C ILE A 26 -9.27 -13.67 -7.43
N ILE A 27 -8.97 -13.93 -8.70
CA ILE A 27 -9.04 -12.90 -9.75
C ILE A 27 -10.48 -12.39 -9.89
N ASN A 28 -11.47 -13.30 -9.88
CA ASN A 28 -12.88 -12.93 -10.00
C ASN A 28 -13.32 -12.08 -8.78
N VAL A 29 -12.97 -12.50 -7.57
CA VAL A 29 -13.27 -11.73 -6.35
C VAL A 29 -12.68 -10.32 -6.41
N LEU A 30 -11.43 -10.17 -6.85
CA LEU A 30 -10.77 -8.87 -6.97
C LEU A 30 -11.44 -7.97 -8.01
N ARG A 31 -11.86 -8.52 -9.13
CA ARG A 31 -12.50 -7.77 -10.21
C ARG A 31 -13.95 -7.41 -9.90
N GLU A 32 -14.74 -8.37 -9.46
CA GLU A 32 -16.19 -8.21 -9.30
C GLU A 32 -16.54 -7.47 -8.00
N ASN A 33 -15.90 -7.84 -6.89
CA ASN A 33 -16.24 -7.26 -5.59
C ASN A 33 -15.50 -5.95 -5.30
N TYR A 34 -14.30 -5.78 -5.85
CA TYR A 34 -13.44 -4.64 -5.52
C TYR A 34 -13.09 -3.75 -6.72
N SER A 35 -13.57 -4.09 -7.92
CA SER A 35 -13.32 -3.34 -9.16
C SER A 35 -11.82 -3.08 -9.42
N ILE A 36 -10.96 -4.03 -9.04
CA ILE A 36 -9.51 -3.94 -9.19
C ILE A 36 -9.12 -4.49 -10.56
N LEU A 37 -8.30 -3.76 -11.30
CA LEU A 37 -7.72 -4.24 -12.54
C LEU A 37 -6.67 -5.32 -12.21
N VAL A 38 -6.89 -6.55 -12.70
CA VAL A 38 -5.91 -7.63 -12.53
C VAL A 38 -5.25 -7.92 -13.88
N THR A 39 -3.95 -7.66 -13.95
CA THR A 39 -3.12 -7.92 -15.13
C THR A 39 -2.30 -9.18 -14.91
N ILE A 40 -2.44 -10.17 -15.81
CA ILE A 40 -1.69 -11.43 -15.76
C ILE A 40 -0.46 -11.28 -16.64
N THR A 41 0.73 -11.50 -16.07
CA THR A 41 1.99 -11.52 -16.81
C THR A 41 2.98 -12.47 -16.15
N ASN A 42 3.74 -13.20 -16.98
CA ASN A 42 4.82 -14.08 -16.53
C ASN A 42 6.19 -13.52 -16.92
N ASP A 43 6.21 -12.32 -17.49
CA ASP A 43 7.43 -11.71 -17.96
C ASP A 43 8.33 -11.33 -16.77
N ILE A 44 9.48 -11.99 -16.68
CA ILE A 44 10.56 -11.61 -15.78
C ILE A 44 11.76 -11.27 -16.65
N CYS A 45 12.26 -10.05 -16.57
CA CYS A 45 13.50 -9.67 -17.22
C CYS A 45 14.54 -9.29 -16.18
N GLU A 46 15.77 -9.69 -16.40
CA GLU A 46 16.87 -9.13 -15.64
C GLU A 46 17.17 -7.73 -16.14
N LEU A 47 16.84 -6.76 -15.33
CA LEU A 47 17.07 -5.35 -15.58
C LEU A 47 18.31 -4.93 -14.78
N ASP A 48 19.49 -5.17 -15.35
CA ASP A 48 20.77 -4.89 -14.67
C ASP A 48 20.88 -3.42 -14.23
N ASP A 49 20.37 -2.49 -15.02
CA ASP A 49 20.36 -1.05 -14.75
C ASP A 49 19.58 -0.69 -13.48
N TYR A 50 18.69 -1.56 -12.99
CA TYR A 50 17.81 -1.30 -11.85
C TYR A 50 18.09 -2.17 -10.64
N LYS A 51 19.22 -2.90 -10.62
CA LYS A 51 19.62 -3.74 -9.48
C LYS A 51 19.75 -2.94 -8.17
N TYR A 52 20.09 -1.67 -8.25
CA TYR A 52 20.21 -0.78 -7.09
C TYR A 52 18.90 -0.62 -6.33
N LEU A 53 17.74 -0.79 -6.99
CA LEU A 53 16.42 -0.64 -6.36
C LEU A 53 16.13 -1.72 -5.33
N TYR A 54 16.69 -2.91 -5.48
CA TYR A 54 16.44 -4.07 -4.60
C TYR A 54 17.73 -4.66 -4.02
N SER A 55 18.83 -3.87 -4.01
CA SER A 55 20.13 -4.31 -3.50
C SER A 55 20.09 -4.74 -2.02
N ASP A 56 19.21 -4.11 -1.25
CA ASP A 56 19.11 -4.30 0.20
C ASP A 56 18.13 -5.42 0.58
N ILE A 57 17.52 -6.06 -0.41
CA ILE A 57 16.55 -7.16 -0.21
C ILE A 57 17.27 -8.49 -0.36
N THR A 58 17.12 -9.37 0.64
CA THR A 58 17.71 -10.72 0.65
C THR A 58 16.71 -11.81 0.27
N ASP A 59 15.40 -11.60 0.43
CA ASP A 59 14.38 -12.58 0.09
C ASP A 59 14.17 -12.64 -1.43
N VAL A 60 14.49 -13.81 -2.01
CA VAL A 60 14.37 -14.09 -3.45
C VAL A 60 12.95 -13.88 -3.97
N ARG A 61 11.93 -14.17 -3.16
CA ARG A 61 10.52 -13.98 -3.54
C ARG A 61 10.17 -12.52 -3.71
N LEU A 62 10.65 -11.67 -2.81
CA LEU A 62 10.47 -10.22 -2.91
C LEU A 62 11.22 -9.64 -4.11
N ILE A 63 12.47 -10.07 -4.33
CA ILE A 63 13.26 -9.67 -5.51
C ILE A 63 12.51 -10.04 -6.80
N THR A 64 11.98 -11.26 -6.88
CA THR A 64 11.21 -11.71 -8.05
C THR A 64 9.97 -10.85 -8.28
N THR A 65 9.25 -10.51 -7.20
CA THR A 65 8.07 -9.63 -7.28
C THR A 65 8.43 -8.23 -7.78
N VAL A 66 9.53 -7.66 -7.28
CA VAL A 66 10.03 -6.36 -7.74
C VAL A 66 10.43 -6.41 -9.23
N LYS A 67 11.13 -7.47 -9.67
CA LYS A 67 11.50 -7.65 -11.08
C LYS A 67 10.28 -7.72 -11.99
N HIS A 68 9.23 -8.46 -11.60
CA HIS A 68 7.96 -8.49 -12.33
C HIS A 68 7.33 -7.09 -12.45
N LEU A 69 7.25 -6.38 -11.34
CA LEU A 69 6.68 -5.02 -11.34
C LEU A 69 7.47 -4.07 -12.24
N LEU A 70 8.80 -4.06 -12.13
CA LEU A 70 9.67 -3.21 -12.94
C LEU A 70 9.55 -3.51 -14.44
N GLN A 71 9.50 -4.80 -14.81
CA GLN A 71 9.30 -5.21 -16.19
C GLN A 71 7.96 -4.73 -16.73
N TYR A 72 6.91 -4.88 -15.95
CA TYR A 72 5.58 -4.39 -16.33
C TYR A 72 5.57 -2.87 -16.55
N ILE A 73 6.14 -2.11 -15.62
CA ILE A 73 6.20 -0.65 -15.73
C ILE A 73 7.00 -0.23 -16.95
N LYS A 74 8.16 -0.85 -17.19
CA LYS A 74 9.01 -0.57 -18.37
C LYS A 74 8.28 -0.84 -19.69
N LYS A 75 7.54 -1.97 -19.75
CA LYS A 75 6.75 -2.35 -20.93
C LYS A 75 5.60 -1.38 -21.20
N LYS A 76 4.94 -0.90 -20.16
CA LYS A 76 3.81 0.03 -20.27
C LYS A 76 4.25 1.47 -20.58
N LYS A 77 5.22 1.98 -19.83
CA LYS A 77 5.61 3.40 -19.93
C LYS A 77 6.66 3.70 -20.98
N LYS A 78 7.44 2.70 -21.42
CA LYS A 78 8.56 2.87 -22.38
C LYS A 78 9.54 4.01 -22.02
N THR A 79 9.53 4.47 -20.78
CA THR A 79 10.35 5.59 -20.29
C THR A 79 11.42 5.09 -19.32
N ASN A 80 12.47 5.89 -19.15
CA ASN A 80 13.49 5.63 -18.14
C ASN A 80 12.89 5.69 -16.74
N LEU A 81 13.23 4.70 -15.88
CA LEU A 81 12.76 4.56 -14.51
C LEU A 81 13.77 5.09 -13.47
N SER A 82 14.73 5.91 -13.91
CA SER A 82 15.81 6.43 -13.04
C SER A 82 15.34 7.26 -11.84
N HIS A 83 14.09 7.73 -11.88
CA HIS A 83 13.46 8.47 -10.78
C HIS A 83 12.95 7.59 -9.63
N LEU A 84 12.95 6.26 -9.80
CA LEU A 84 12.50 5.35 -8.76
C LEU A 84 13.50 5.30 -7.60
N GLN A 85 12.98 5.32 -6.39
CA GLN A 85 13.75 5.16 -5.16
C GLN A 85 13.88 3.67 -4.82
N LYS A 86 14.85 3.36 -3.93
CA LYS A 86 15.03 2.00 -3.42
C LYS A 86 13.73 1.45 -2.82
N VAL A 87 13.53 0.16 -3.02
CA VAL A 87 12.36 -0.54 -2.48
C VAL A 87 12.55 -0.73 -0.97
N GLU A 88 11.59 -0.28 -0.20
CA GLU A 88 11.53 -0.51 1.23
C GLU A 88 10.64 -1.72 1.55
N VAL A 89 11.14 -2.62 2.38
CA VAL A 89 10.35 -3.72 2.92
C VAL A 89 9.65 -3.24 4.18
N VAL A 90 8.33 -3.11 4.11
CA VAL A 90 7.51 -2.68 5.24
C VAL A 90 7.10 -3.90 6.07
N ASP A 91 7.44 -3.90 7.37
CA ASP A 91 6.89 -4.88 8.30
C ASP A 91 5.44 -4.52 8.62
N VAL A 92 4.52 -5.34 8.13
CA VAL A 92 3.08 -5.15 8.34
C VAL A 92 2.70 -5.28 9.83
N ASN A 93 3.48 -6.03 10.62
CA ASN A 93 3.20 -6.22 12.04
C ASN A 93 3.53 -4.98 12.90
N LYS A 94 4.24 -4.01 12.35
CA LYS A 94 4.57 -2.75 13.03
C LYS A 94 3.35 -1.88 13.31
N TYR A 95 2.29 -2.07 12.54
CA TYR A 95 1.08 -1.25 12.60
C TYR A 95 -0.13 -2.04 13.06
N LEU A 96 -1.01 -1.38 13.80
CA LEU A 96 -2.31 -1.92 14.15
C LEU A 96 -3.18 -2.01 12.89
N THR A 97 -3.62 -3.21 12.55
CA THR A 97 -4.49 -3.43 11.39
C THR A 97 -5.95 -3.35 11.80
N PHE A 98 -6.68 -2.41 11.23
CA PHE A 98 -8.14 -2.36 11.32
C PHE A 98 -8.77 -3.10 10.14
N ASP A 99 -9.91 -3.75 10.37
CA ASP A 99 -10.76 -4.14 9.27
C ASP A 99 -11.48 -2.90 8.68
N ILE A 100 -12.03 -3.06 7.46
CA ILE A 100 -12.68 -1.95 6.75
C ILE A 100 -13.89 -1.42 7.50
N HIS A 101 -14.66 -2.31 8.13
CA HIS A 101 -15.86 -1.94 8.87
C HIS A 101 -15.49 -1.14 10.12
N THR A 102 -14.49 -1.61 10.87
CA THR A 102 -13.95 -0.89 12.03
C THR A 102 -13.44 0.49 11.64
N LYS A 103 -12.66 0.59 10.55
CA LYS A 103 -12.11 1.87 10.07
C LYS A 103 -13.21 2.87 9.70
N LYS A 104 -14.27 2.38 9.03
CA LYS A 104 -15.45 3.19 8.70
C LYS A 104 -16.24 3.60 9.94
N ASN A 105 -16.53 2.64 10.83
CA ASN A 105 -17.35 2.88 12.01
C ASN A 105 -16.70 3.86 13.00
N LEU A 106 -15.37 3.89 13.06
CA LEU A 106 -14.62 4.86 13.89
C LEU A 106 -14.54 6.25 13.27
N GLU A 107 -15.01 6.44 12.04
CA GLU A 107 -14.97 7.73 11.32
C GLU A 107 -13.61 8.44 11.42
N LEU A 108 -12.52 7.67 11.25
CA LEU A 108 -11.17 8.16 11.49
C LEU A 108 -10.78 9.33 10.57
N THR A 109 -11.09 9.23 9.28
CA THR A 109 -10.68 10.23 8.27
C THR A 109 -11.84 10.88 7.54
N GLU A 110 -12.99 10.23 7.53
CA GLU A 110 -14.22 10.73 6.90
C GLU A 110 -15.45 10.19 7.61
N THR A 111 -16.56 10.94 7.52
CA THR A 111 -17.84 10.52 8.10
C THR A 111 -18.57 9.49 7.23
N ILE A 112 -19.31 8.58 7.86
CA ILE A 112 -20.05 7.50 7.17
C ILE A 112 -21.12 8.07 6.23
N ARG A 113 -21.89 9.04 6.69
CA ARG A 113 -23.05 9.56 5.95
C ARG A 113 -22.66 10.47 4.78
N LEU A 114 -21.74 11.41 5.02
CA LEU A 114 -21.45 12.48 4.06
C LEU A 114 -20.15 12.24 3.30
N LYS A 115 -19.33 11.25 3.69
CA LYS A 115 -17.98 10.99 3.16
C LYS A 115 -17.13 12.28 3.12
N LYS A 116 -17.26 13.10 4.17
CA LYS A 116 -16.52 14.35 4.33
C LYS A 116 -15.56 14.26 5.49
N LYS A 117 -14.43 14.98 5.40
CA LYS A 117 -13.46 15.12 6.48
C LYS A 117 -14.10 15.77 7.74
N THR A 118 -15.01 16.73 7.56
CA THR A 118 -15.67 17.46 8.65
C THR A 118 -16.39 16.52 9.60
N TYR A 119 -16.16 16.64 10.90
CA TYR A 119 -16.66 15.81 12.00
C TYR A 119 -16.01 14.42 12.11
N SER A 120 -14.96 14.11 11.35
CA SER A 120 -14.13 12.92 11.59
C SER A 120 -13.08 13.16 12.67
N LEU A 121 -12.43 12.09 13.18
CA LEU A 121 -11.31 12.21 14.12
C LEU A 121 -10.18 13.07 13.51
N LEU A 122 -9.84 12.86 12.25
CA LEU A 122 -8.84 13.67 11.53
C LEU A 122 -9.20 15.16 11.54
N TRP A 123 -10.47 15.50 11.32
CA TRP A 123 -10.90 16.90 11.35
C TRP A 123 -10.71 17.53 12.74
N LEU A 124 -11.01 16.81 13.80
CA LEU A 124 -10.84 17.28 15.16
C LEU A 124 -9.37 17.54 15.52
N LEU A 125 -8.48 16.62 15.12
CA LEU A 125 -7.06 16.62 15.48
C LEU A 125 -6.21 17.49 14.54
N ASP A 126 -6.65 17.73 13.29
CA ASP A 126 -5.83 18.42 12.29
C ASP A 126 -5.76 19.93 12.58
N LYS A 127 -4.76 20.28 13.36
CA LYS A 127 -4.33 21.67 13.62
C LYS A 127 -3.05 22.03 12.85
N THR A 128 -2.66 21.20 11.90
CA THR A 128 -1.42 21.40 11.13
C THR A 128 -1.55 22.63 10.22
N LYS A 129 -0.42 23.32 10.03
CA LYS A 129 -0.34 24.51 9.18
C LYS A 129 0.15 24.22 7.77
N THR A 130 0.60 22.99 7.51
CA THR A 130 1.17 22.59 6.21
C THR A 130 0.46 21.37 5.65
N ALA A 131 0.39 21.30 4.32
CA ALA A 131 -0.18 20.12 3.64
C ALA A 131 0.60 18.83 3.93
N MET A 132 1.91 18.92 4.15
CA MET A 132 2.74 17.76 4.53
C MET A 132 2.39 17.28 5.94
N GLY A 133 2.25 18.18 6.90
CA GLY A 133 1.83 17.86 8.27
C GLY A 133 0.46 17.19 8.30
N SER A 134 -0.51 17.70 7.56
CA SER A 134 -1.86 17.11 7.47
C SER A 134 -1.80 15.68 6.87
N ARG A 135 -0.99 15.45 5.83
CA ARG A 135 -0.81 14.10 5.26
C ARG A 135 -0.14 13.15 6.27
N CYS A 136 0.91 13.61 6.96
CA CYS A 136 1.58 12.83 7.99
C CYS A 136 0.62 12.44 9.12
N LEU A 137 -0.16 13.40 9.63
CA LEU A 137 -1.18 13.15 10.66
C LEU A 137 -2.22 12.12 10.17
N LYS A 138 -2.73 12.29 8.95
CA LYS A 138 -3.66 11.32 8.34
C LYS A 138 -3.06 9.92 8.30
N THR A 139 -1.83 9.78 7.81
CA THR A 139 -1.13 8.49 7.73
C THR A 139 -0.96 7.86 9.12
N ASN A 140 -0.64 8.66 10.15
CA ASN A 140 -0.49 8.17 11.51
C ASN A 140 -1.81 7.71 12.14
N ILE A 141 -2.92 8.37 11.83
CA ILE A 141 -4.27 7.96 12.27
C ILE A 141 -4.70 6.66 11.57
N GLU A 142 -4.41 6.54 10.28
CA GLU A 142 -4.78 5.36 9.49
C GLU A 142 -3.92 4.13 9.81
N ASN A 143 -2.68 4.34 10.27
CA ASN A 143 -1.70 3.30 10.57
C ASN A 143 -1.06 3.55 11.94
N PRO A 144 -1.78 3.35 13.04
CA PRO A 144 -1.23 3.52 14.38
C PRO A 144 -0.20 2.44 14.69
N LEU A 145 0.86 2.84 15.38
CA LEU A 145 1.92 1.93 15.81
C LEU A 145 1.44 1.01 16.93
N THR A 146 1.99 -0.20 16.98
CA THR A 146 1.75 -1.19 18.07
C THR A 146 2.88 -1.22 19.08
N ASP A 147 4.08 -0.84 18.68
CA ASP A 147 5.27 -0.87 19.53
C ASP A 147 5.34 0.36 20.44
N LYS A 148 5.46 0.11 21.77
CA LYS A 148 5.49 1.15 22.79
C LYS A 148 6.71 2.08 22.68
N GLU A 149 7.87 1.54 22.31
CA GLU A 149 9.10 2.34 22.21
C GLU A 149 9.02 3.29 21.01
N GLU A 150 8.50 2.81 19.88
CA GLU A 150 8.28 3.61 18.68
C GLU A 150 7.20 4.68 18.91
N ILE A 151 6.17 4.37 19.71
CA ILE A 151 5.16 5.36 20.10
C ILE A 151 5.78 6.46 20.94
N ASN A 152 6.59 6.11 21.95
CA ASN A 152 7.23 7.08 22.82
C ASN A 152 8.19 8.01 22.04
N LYS A 153 8.95 7.48 21.08
CA LYS A 153 9.81 8.28 20.20
C LYS A 153 9.07 9.33 19.38
N ARG A 154 7.74 9.20 19.21
CA ARG A 154 6.93 10.21 18.52
C ARG A 154 6.44 11.33 19.43
N TYR A 155 6.52 11.13 20.76
CA TYR A 155 6.12 12.15 21.74
C TYR A 155 7.27 13.12 22.07
N ASP A 156 8.52 12.72 21.83
CA ASP A 156 9.72 13.54 22.00
C ASP A 156 9.95 14.42 20.75
#